data_d9820a41e1ca3e06b4af92f3173f17a5
#
_entry.id   d9820a41e1ca3e06b4af92f3173f17a5
#
_cell.length_a   1.000
_cell.length_b   1.000
_cell.length_c   1.000
_cell.angle_alpha   90.00
_cell.angle_beta   90.00
_cell.angle_gamma   90.00
#
_symmetry.space_group_name_H-M   'P 1'
#
loop_
_entity.id
_entity.type
_entity.pdbx_description
1 polymer ?
#
loop_
_entity_poly.entity_id
_entity_poly.type
_entity_poly.pdbx_seq_one_letter_code
_entity_poly.pdbx_strand_id
1 'polypeptide(L)'
;MEQIKNTLTTDVDATPATDTGKQPIPTVEDEWLMKAIAQVEIHLSDESYTVEQLSSDMYMSRMTFYRKIQSLTGQSPTEFVRTIRLRRAAELLREGQMTVTEISYATGFSSVSYFSRCFRTMFGVPPTKY
;
A
#
# COMPACT_ATOMS: atom_id res chain seq x y z
N MET A 1 -11.45 -16.97 21.81
CA MET A 1 -11.70 -16.63 21.96
C MET A 1 -11.86 -16.00 21.84
N GLU A 2 -11.77 -16.36 21.11
CA GLU A 2 -11.97 -15.96 20.96
C GLU A 2 -12.11 -15.44 20.54
N GLN A 3 -12.07 -15.81 20.16
CA GLN A 3 -12.40 -15.46 19.93
C GLN A 3 -12.65 -14.96 19.51
N ILE A 4 -12.50 -15.29 19.05
CA ILE A 4 -12.98 -14.88 18.82
C ILE A 4 -13.10 -14.50 18.57
N LYS A 5 -12.98 -14.83 17.98
CA LYS A 5 -13.29 -14.55 17.95
C LYS A 5 -13.22 -14.38 17.80
N ASN A 6 -13.08 -14.54 17.11
CA ASN A 6 -13.26 -14.37 17.12
C ASN A 6 -13.29 -14.24 16.98
N THR A 7 -13.19 -14.77 16.15
CA THR A 7 -13.48 -14.83 16.25
C THR A 7 -13.58 -14.90 16.21
N LEU A 8 -13.41 -15.17 15.83
CA LEU A 8 -13.57 -15.44 16.01
C LEU A 8 -13.53 -15.80 16.17
N THR A 9 -13.47 -16.25 15.30
CA THR A 9 -13.55 -16.66 15.67
C THR A 9 -13.51 -16.99 15.77
N THR A 10 -13.32 -17.40 15.20
CA THR A 10 -13.34 -17.85 15.52
C THR A 10 -13.24 -18.17 15.54
N ASP A 11 -13.14 -18.50 15.16
CA ASP A 11 -13.06 -18.98 15.41
C ASP A 11 -12.91 -19.28 15.35
N VAL A 12 -12.48 -19.62 14.70
CA VAL A 12 -12.43 -20.13 14.89
C VAL A 12 -12.24 -20.39 14.81
N ASP A 13 -12.07 -20.54 14.45
CA ASP A 13 -11.86 -20.91 14.64
C ASP A 13 -11.58 -21.06 14.48
N ALA A 14 -11.18 -21.31 13.97
CA ALA A 14 -10.96 -21.57 14.00
C ALA A 14 -10.60 -21.66 13.73
N THR A 15 -10.22 -21.78 13.36
CA THR A 15 -9.82 -22.00 13.27
C THR A 15 -9.38 -21.99 13.10
N PRO A 16 -9.29 -22.37 12.84
CA PRO A 16 -8.74 -22.48 12.76
C PRO A 16 -8.20 -22.48 12.66
N ALA A 17 -7.91 -22.65 12.41
CA ALA A 17 -7.16 -22.74 12.30
C ALA A 17 -6.57 -22.85 12.14
N THR A 18 -6.39 -23.02 12.02
CA THR A 18 -5.64 -23.17 11.80
C THR A 18 -5.05 -23.34 11.51
N ASP A 19 -5.18 -23.86 11.56
CA ASP A 19 -4.50 -23.98 11.09
C ASP A 19 -3.92 -23.79 11.00
N THR A 20 -3.96 -24.20 11.26
CA THR A 20 -2.84 -23.66 11.11
C THR A 20 -2.31 -22.99 9.99
N GLY A 21 -1.79 -22.11 9.90
CA GLY A 21 -1.05 -21.50 8.85
C GLY A 21 -1.70 -21.39 7.48
N LYS A 22 -2.92 -21.73 7.42
CA LYS A 22 -3.66 -21.72 6.17
C LYS A 22 -4.07 -20.29 5.82
N GLN A 23 -3.75 -19.87 4.60
CA GLN A 23 -4.13 -18.54 4.13
C GLN A 23 -5.63 -18.49 3.85
N PRO A 24 -6.33 -17.41 4.24
CA PRO A 24 -7.72 -17.23 3.82
C PRO A 24 -7.81 -17.04 2.32
N ILE A 25 -8.93 -17.44 1.72
CA ILE A 25 -9.18 -17.23 0.30
C ILE A 25 -9.46 -15.72 0.07
N PRO A 26 -8.76 -15.06 -0.88
CA PRO A 26 -9.02 -13.64 -1.15
C PRO A 26 -10.44 -13.40 -1.62
N THR A 27 -11.04 -12.32 -1.14
CA THR A 27 -12.35 -11.88 -1.63
C THR A 27 -12.21 -11.15 -2.95
N VAL A 28 -13.33 -10.84 -3.61
CA VAL A 28 -13.34 -10.02 -4.82
C VAL A 28 -12.75 -8.65 -4.53
N GLU A 29 -13.05 -8.07 -3.37
CA GLU A 29 -12.50 -6.78 -2.95
C GLU A 29 -11.00 -6.86 -2.75
N ASP A 30 -10.51 -7.94 -2.14
CA ASP A 30 -9.07 -8.15 -1.95
C ASP A 30 -8.35 -8.23 -3.29
N GLU A 31 -8.92 -8.97 -4.24
CA GLU A 31 -8.35 -9.10 -5.58
C GLU A 31 -8.31 -7.76 -6.33
N TRP A 32 -9.39 -6.98 -6.21
CA TRP A 32 -9.44 -5.66 -6.84
C TRP A 32 -8.36 -4.75 -6.24
N LEU A 33 -8.23 -4.77 -4.92
CA LEU A 33 -7.24 -3.95 -4.23
C LEU A 33 -5.82 -4.34 -4.63
N MET A 34 -5.55 -5.64 -4.76
CA MET A 34 -4.26 -6.12 -5.22
C MET A 34 -3.94 -5.66 -6.64
N LYS A 35 -4.95 -5.58 -7.51
CA LYS A 35 -4.77 -5.04 -8.86
C LYS A 35 -4.43 -3.56 -8.82
N ALA A 36 -5.08 -2.79 -7.94
CA ALA A 36 -4.79 -1.37 -7.80
C ALA A 36 -3.36 -1.16 -7.32
N ILE A 37 -2.92 -1.95 -6.34
CA ILE A 37 -1.54 -1.90 -5.86
C ILE A 37 -0.56 -2.24 -6.98
N ALA A 38 -0.85 -3.28 -7.76
CA ALA A 38 0.01 -3.68 -8.87
C ALA A 38 0.15 -2.59 -9.93
N GLN A 39 -0.93 -1.87 -10.21
CA GLN A 39 -0.89 -0.75 -11.15
C GLN A 39 0.03 0.36 -10.66
N VAL A 40 -0.02 0.68 -9.38
CA VAL A 40 0.89 1.67 -8.82
C VAL A 40 2.34 1.19 -8.91
N GLU A 41 2.57 -0.10 -8.63
CA GLU A 41 3.91 -0.66 -8.66
C GLU A 41 4.51 -0.68 -10.06
N ILE A 42 3.70 -0.93 -11.09
CA ILE A 42 4.15 -0.87 -12.47
C ILE A 42 4.67 0.53 -12.83
N HIS A 43 4.07 1.57 -12.27
CA HIS A 43 4.41 2.96 -12.54
C HIS A 43 5.17 3.61 -11.38
N LEU A 44 5.85 2.81 -10.56
CA LEU A 44 6.39 3.25 -9.28
C LEU A 44 7.35 4.44 -9.43
N SER A 45 8.24 4.40 -10.42
CA SER A 45 9.24 5.46 -10.62
C SER A 45 8.71 6.65 -11.42
N ASP A 46 7.49 6.58 -11.90
CA ASP A 46 6.90 7.65 -12.71
C ASP A 46 6.19 8.65 -11.81
N GLU A 47 6.86 9.78 -11.52
CA GLU A 47 6.30 10.81 -10.65
C GLU A 47 5.06 11.47 -11.27
N SER A 48 4.87 11.35 -12.58
CA SER A 48 3.73 11.94 -13.28
C SER A 48 2.50 11.03 -13.33
N TYR A 49 2.59 9.82 -12.79
CA TYR A 49 1.46 8.91 -12.76
C TYR A 49 0.39 9.43 -11.80
N THR A 50 -0.75 9.82 -12.34
CA THR A 50 -1.81 10.50 -11.57
C THR A 50 -2.88 9.52 -11.09
N VAL A 51 -3.70 9.99 -10.13
CA VAL A 51 -4.88 9.25 -9.68
C VAL A 51 -5.85 9.04 -10.84
N GLU A 52 -5.96 10.03 -11.76
CA GLU A 52 -6.80 9.89 -12.94
C GLU A 52 -6.34 8.73 -13.82
N GLN A 53 -5.03 8.63 -14.04
CA GLN A 53 -4.46 7.53 -14.83
C GLN A 53 -4.70 6.19 -14.13
N LEU A 54 -4.51 6.14 -12.82
CA LEU A 54 -4.74 4.93 -12.05
C LEU A 54 -6.20 4.50 -12.14
N SER A 55 -7.14 5.42 -11.96
CA SER A 55 -8.56 5.08 -12.04
C SER A 55 -8.92 4.58 -13.45
N SER A 56 -8.38 5.22 -14.48
CA SER A 56 -8.59 4.79 -15.87
C SER A 56 -8.02 3.39 -16.11
N ASP A 57 -6.83 3.11 -15.58
CA ASP A 57 -6.20 1.79 -15.70
C ASP A 57 -6.99 0.72 -14.95
N MET A 58 -7.78 1.11 -13.96
CA MET A 58 -8.68 0.22 -13.22
C MET A 58 -10.10 0.21 -13.82
N TYR A 59 -10.26 0.82 -15.01
CA TYR A 59 -11.53 0.85 -15.75
C TYR A 59 -12.67 1.53 -14.96
N MET A 60 -12.33 2.59 -14.23
CA MET A 60 -13.29 3.31 -13.39
C MET A 60 -13.21 4.81 -13.62
N SER A 61 -14.32 5.50 -13.38
CA SER A 61 -14.29 6.95 -13.26
C SER A 61 -13.53 7.33 -11.99
N ARG A 62 -12.99 8.55 -11.96
CA ARG A 62 -12.26 9.04 -10.80
C ARG A 62 -13.10 8.98 -9.52
N MET A 63 -14.37 9.38 -9.61
CA MET A 63 -15.27 9.40 -8.45
C MET A 63 -15.54 7.99 -7.92
N THR A 64 -15.83 7.05 -8.81
CA THR A 64 -16.07 5.65 -8.41
C THR A 64 -14.83 5.05 -7.77
N PHE A 65 -13.68 5.31 -8.36
CA PHE A 65 -12.40 4.84 -7.81
C PHE A 65 -12.13 5.43 -6.43
N TYR A 66 -12.36 6.73 -6.27
CA TYR A 66 -12.21 7.41 -4.98
C TYR A 66 -13.05 6.73 -3.90
N ARG A 67 -14.34 6.54 -4.18
CA ARG A 67 -15.24 5.94 -3.21
C ARG A 67 -14.82 4.53 -2.82
N LYS A 68 -14.38 3.75 -3.80
CA LYS A 68 -13.99 2.37 -3.56
C LYS A 68 -12.72 2.28 -2.72
N ILE A 69 -11.70 3.07 -3.06
CA ILE A 69 -10.46 3.10 -2.28
C ILE A 69 -10.75 3.55 -0.85
N GLN A 70 -11.54 4.60 -0.68
CA GLN A 70 -11.85 5.11 0.66
C GLN A 70 -12.64 4.08 1.47
N SER A 71 -13.59 3.40 0.86
CA SER A 71 -14.37 2.37 1.52
C SER A 71 -13.51 1.19 1.97
N LEU A 72 -12.57 0.75 1.14
CA LEU A 72 -11.76 -0.43 1.43
C LEU A 72 -10.55 -0.13 2.32
N THR A 73 -9.98 1.07 2.26
CA THR A 73 -8.71 1.37 2.93
C THR A 73 -8.80 2.49 3.96
N GLY A 74 -9.86 3.29 3.94
CA GLY A 74 -9.95 4.47 4.77
C GLY A 74 -9.09 5.63 4.27
N GLN A 75 -8.41 5.47 3.14
CA GLN A 75 -7.51 6.48 2.59
C GLN A 75 -8.08 7.09 1.32
N SER A 76 -7.69 8.33 1.03
CA SER A 76 -7.92 8.89 -0.31
C SER A 76 -7.01 8.18 -1.32
N PRO A 77 -7.32 8.23 -2.61
CA PRO A 77 -6.42 7.65 -3.62
C PRO A 77 -5.01 8.22 -3.58
N THR A 78 -4.87 9.52 -3.32
CA THR A 78 -3.55 10.14 -3.19
C THR A 78 -2.77 9.56 -2.03
N GLU A 79 -3.41 9.39 -0.88
CA GLU A 79 -2.78 8.76 0.28
C GLU A 79 -2.45 7.29 0.01
N PHE A 80 -3.34 6.60 -0.67
CA PHE A 80 -3.15 5.20 -1.03
C PHE A 80 -1.90 5.01 -1.88
N VAL A 81 -1.75 5.82 -2.94
CA VAL A 81 -0.58 5.77 -3.81
C VAL A 81 0.70 6.11 -3.02
N ARG A 82 0.64 7.14 -2.21
CA ARG A 82 1.80 7.57 -1.40
C ARG A 82 2.24 6.46 -0.43
N THR A 83 1.29 5.80 0.20
CA THR A 83 1.58 4.69 1.12
C THR A 83 2.32 3.55 0.41
N ILE A 84 1.88 3.18 -0.79
CA ILE A 84 2.53 2.13 -1.58
C ILE A 84 3.97 2.54 -1.90
N ARG A 85 4.17 3.77 -2.36
CA ARG A 85 5.50 4.29 -2.69
C ARG A 85 6.42 4.28 -1.47
N LEU A 86 5.93 4.70 -0.32
CA LEU A 86 6.73 4.74 0.91
C LEU A 86 7.07 3.34 1.43
N ARG A 87 6.15 2.39 1.32
CA ARG A 87 6.43 1.01 1.72
C ARG A 87 7.51 0.39 0.85
N ARG A 88 7.45 0.63 -0.44
CA ARG A 88 8.52 0.15 -1.33
C ARG A 88 9.85 0.82 -1.00
N ALA A 89 9.82 2.11 -0.67
CA ALA A 89 11.03 2.82 -0.26
C ALA A 89 11.64 2.20 0.99
N ALA A 90 10.80 1.83 1.97
CA ALA A 90 11.30 1.17 3.20
C ALA A 90 11.98 -0.16 2.88
N GLU A 91 11.45 -0.93 1.93
CA GLU A 91 12.08 -2.17 1.49
C GLU A 91 13.45 -1.91 0.86
N LEU A 92 13.52 -0.90 -0.01
CA LEU A 92 14.79 -0.54 -0.67
C LEU A 92 15.83 -0.05 0.33
N LEU A 93 15.40 0.68 1.36
CA LEU A 93 16.31 1.10 2.43
C LEU A 93 16.86 -0.10 3.20
N ARG A 94 16.02 -1.08 3.48
CA ARG A 94 16.48 -2.30 4.18
C ARG A 94 17.43 -3.12 3.34
N GLU A 95 17.28 -3.11 2.03
CA GLU A 95 18.24 -3.80 1.14
C GLU A 95 19.60 -3.15 1.13
N GLY A 96 19.67 -1.85 1.40
CA GLY A 96 20.94 -1.15 1.58
C GLY A 96 21.74 -0.92 0.32
N GLN A 97 21.14 -1.01 -0.86
CA GLN A 97 21.89 -0.94 -2.13
C GLN A 97 21.78 0.42 -2.81
N MET A 98 20.93 1.31 -2.31
CA MET A 98 20.67 2.60 -2.94
C MET A 98 20.74 3.71 -1.90
N THR A 99 21.12 4.90 -2.35
CA THR A 99 21.09 6.08 -1.49
C THR A 99 19.66 6.54 -1.27
N VAL A 100 19.44 7.37 -0.25
CA VAL A 100 18.12 7.96 0.03
C VAL A 100 17.63 8.74 -1.19
N THR A 101 18.52 9.50 -1.84
CA THR A 101 18.16 10.27 -3.04
C THR A 101 17.70 9.34 -4.16
N GLU A 102 18.46 8.28 -4.42
CA GLU A 102 18.08 7.30 -5.45
C GLU A 102 16.74 6.66 -5.16
N ILE A 103 16.52 6.28 -3.90
CA ILE A 103 15.26 5.65 -3.48
C ILE A 103 14.08 6.60 -3.68
N SER A 104 14.25 7.89 -3.34
CA SER A 104 13.15 8.85 -3.50
C SER A 104 12.69 8.92 -4.94
N TYR A 105 13.62 8.99 -5.89
CA TYR A 105 13.27 9.03 -7.31
C TYR A 105 12.77 7.68 -7.82
N ALA A 106 13.38 6.58 -7.38
CA ALA A 106 12.95 5.24 -7.80
C ALA A 106 11.52 4.92 -7.37
N THR A 107 11.05 5.57 -6.31
CA THR A 107 9.69 5.36 -5.80
C THR A 107 8.73 6.48 -6.20
N GLY A 108 9.14 7.34 -7.14
CA GLY A 108 8.23 8.28 -7.79
C GLY A 108 8.04 9.61 -7.09
N PHE A 109 8.95 9.97 -6.19
CA PHE A 109 8.92 11.29 -5.56
C PHE A 109 9.77 12.26 -6.38
N SER A 110 9.24 13.45 -6.62
CA SER A 110 9.95 14.48 -7.39
C SER A 110 10.92 15.29 -6.53
N SER A 111 10.81 15.18 -5.20
CA SER A 111 11.61 15.96 -4.27
C SER A 111 12.03 15.07 -3.10
N VAL A 112 13.34 15.05 -2.83
CA VAL A 112 13.90 14.31 -1.69
C VAL A 112 13.36 14.87 -0.37
N SER A 113 13.21 16.19 -0.29
CA SER A 113 12.67 16.84 0.92
C SER A 113 11.24 16.39 1.20
N TYR A 114 10.40 16.36 0.18
CA TYR A 114 9.02 15.92 0.32
C TYR A 114 8.98 14.43 0.70
N PHE A 115 9.79 13.61 0.03
CA PHE A 115 9.92 12.18 0.34
C PHE A 115 10.27 11.98 1.82
N SER A 116 11.29 12.67 2.30
CA SER A 116 11.75 12.53 3.68
C SER A 116 10.68 12.92 4.68
N ARG A 117 9.92 13.97 4.39
CA ARG A 117 8.81 14.42 5.24
C ARG A 117 7.71 13.37 5.30
N CYS A 118 7.31 12.84 4.16
CA CYS A 118 6.28 11.81 4.09
C CYS A 118 6.73 10.52 4.79
N PHE A 119 8.00 10.14 4.58
CA PHE A 119 8.57 8.95 5.18
C PHE A 119 8.54 9.06 6.71
N ARG A 120 9.01 10.20 7.24
CA ARG A 120 9.03 10.43 8.67
C ARG A 120 7.62 10.41 9.27
N THR A 121 6.66 11.00 8.57
CA THR A 121 5.27 10.99 9.04
C THR A 121 4.74 9.58 9.14
N MET A 122 5.05 8.72 8.16
CA MET A 122 4.53 7.36 8.15
C MET A 122 5.28 6.43 9.11
N PHE A 123 6.61 6.52 9.16
CA PHE A 123 7.44 5.56 9.89
C PHE A 123 8.00 6.08 11.21
N GLY A 124 7.82 7.36 11.51
CA GLY A 124 8.29 7.97 12.78
C GLY A 124 9.75 8.36 12.80
N VAL A 125 10.53 7.99 11.80
CA VAL A 125 11.95 8.35 11.68
C VAL A 125 12.25 8.77 10.26
N PRO A 126 13.27 9.62 10.04
CA PRO A 126 13.66 9.95 8.67
C PRO A 126 14.30 8.76 7.97
N PRO A 127 14.35 8.75 6.62
CA PRO A 127 14.93 7.64 5.87
C PRO A 127 16.36 7.31 6.27
N THR A 128 17.13 8.32 6.65
CA THR A 128 18.53 8.13 7.05
C THR A 128 18.70 7.35 8.36
N LYS A 129 17.63 7.23 9.13
CA LYS A 129 17.64 6.54 10.43
C LYS A 129 16.72 5.32 10.49
N TYR A 130 16.21 4.93 9.36
CA TYR A 130 15.27 3.80 9.29
C TYR A 130 15.96 2.44 9.39
#